data_f79f178b6d0db4a4f1caeccee324ab47
#
_entry.id   f79f178b6d0db4a4f1caeccee324ab47
#
_cell.length_a   1.000
_cell.length_b   1.000
_cell.length_c   1.000
_cell.angle_alpha   90.00
_cell.angle_beta   90.00
_cell.angle_gamma   90.00
#
_symmetry.space_group_name_H-M   'P 1'
#
loop_
_entity.id
_entity.type
_entity.pdbx_description
1 polymer ?
#
loop_
_entity_poly.entity_id
_entity_poly.type
_entity_poly.pdbx_seq_one_letter_code
_entity_poly.pdbx_strand_id
1 'polypeptide(L)'
;MTTLGSGLPDEAEQECIVFFLLGGRRELNSKRISLHQPLVDNCLLKRYDKQRIQFIKKMRIEAMLNQFSRTELLLGKEAMERLAGSRVAVFGIGGVGGYVCEALVRSGVGSFDLIDDDKVCLTNLNRQIIATRKTVGKYKVDVMKERILDINPDAKVEVHKCFFLPENAGEFHFEDYDYIVDAVDTVTAKIELIMKAKEVGTPIISSMGAGNKLDASRFRVADIYKTSGCPLAKVMRRELKKRGVKKLKVVYSDELPIKPKDDMTSSCRANCICPPGAEHKCTERRAIPGSTAFVPSVAGLIIAGEIVKDLSGIQ
;
A
#
# COMPACT_ATOMS: atom_id res chain seq x y z
N MET A 1 -38.69 -31.88 -29.08
CA MET A 1 -39.20 -31.09 -27.95
C MET A 1 -39.04 -31.92 -26.70
N THR A 2 -37.99 -31.69 -25.94
CA THR A 2 -37.77 -32.27 -24.62
C THR A 2 -37.21 -31.16 -23.75
N THR A 3 -38.01 -30.69 -22.85
CA THR A 3 -37.77 -29.64 -21.87
C THR A 3 -36.71 -30.06 -20.86
N LEU A 4 -35.62 -29.31 -20.78
CA LEU A 4 -34.63 -29.41 -19.69
C LEU A 4 -35.24 -28.76 -18.46
N GLY A 5 -35.53 -29.55 -17.44
CA GLY A 5 -35.98 -29.09 -16.14
C GLY A 5 -34.87 -28.35 -15.40
N SER A 6 -35.13 -27.07 -15.08
CA SER A 6 -34.35 -26.26 -14.15
C SER A 6 -34.79 -26.60 -12.72
N GLY A 7 -34.23 -27.66 -12.14
CA GLY A 7 -34.39 -27.95 -10.71
C GLY A 7 -33.24 -27.35 -9.93
N LEU A 8 -33.53 -26.40 -9.04
CA LEU A 8 -32.65 -26.06 -7.94
C LEU A 8 -32.43 -27.31 -7.07
N PRO A 9 -31.22 -27.57 -6.55
CA PRO A 9 -31.02 -28.70 -5.62
C PRO A 9 -31.88 -28.53 -4.37
N ASP A 10 -32.37 -29.67 -3.83
CA ASP A 10 -33.21 -29.65 -2.64
C ASP A 10 -32.42 -29.17 -1.40
N GLU A 11 -33.12 -28.75 -0.33
CA GLU A 11 -32.49 -28.18 0.88
C GLU A 11 -31.46 -29.13 1.51
N ALA A 12 -31.63 -30.43 1.40
CA ALA A 12 -30.70 -31.43 1.91
C ALA A 12 -29.39 -31.49 1.08
N GLU A 13 -29.46 -31.23 -0.24
CA GLU A 13 -28.29 -31.12 -1.11
C GLU A 13 -27.55 -29.81 -0.86
N GLN A 14 -28.26 -28.72 -0.56
CA GLN A 14 -27.64 -27.43 -0.19
C GLN A 14 -26.94 -27.51 1.16
N GLU A 15 -27.52 -28.14 2.18
CA GLU A 15 -26.87 -28.35 3.47
C GLU A 15 -25.62 -29.22 3.38
N CYS A 16 -25.62 -30.25 2.52
CA CYS A 16 -24.46 -31.11 2.31
C CYS A 16 -23.30 -30.37 1.63
N ILE A 17 -23.61 -29.50 0.67
CA ILE A 17 -22.63 -28.65 -0.02
C ILE A 17 -22.04 -27.61 0.95
N VAL A 18 -22.85 -26.93 1.75
CA VAL A 18 -22.43 -25.94 2.75
C VAL A 18 -21.60 -26.60 3.86
N PHE A 19 -22.00 -27.79 4.34
CA PHE A 19 -21.25 -28.54 5.34
C PHE A 19 -19.84 -28.95 4.85
N PHE A 20 -19.73 -29.32 3.58
CA PHE A 20 -18.47 -29.71 2.96
C PHE A 20 -17.57 -28.50 2.65
N LEU A 21 -18.15 -27.35 2.31
CA LEU A 21 -17.42 -26.11 2.01
C LEU A 21 -16.91 -25.42 3.28
N LEU A 22 -17.62 -25.54 4.41
CA LEU A 22 -17.28 -24.80 5.64
C LEU A 22 -16.38 -25.60 6.62
N GLY A 23 -16.01 -26.85 6.32
CA GLY A 23 -15.08 -27.64 7.16
C GLY A 23 -15.57 -27.89 8.60
N GLY A 24 -16.88 -27.73 8.84
CA GLY A 24 -17.46 -27.74 10.17
C GLY A 24 -17.52 -29.13 10.82
N ARG A 25 -16.83 -29.27 11.96
CA ARG A 25 -17.11 -30.36 12.92
C ARG A 25 -18.30 -29.94 13.77
N ARG A 26 -19.47 -30.53 13.55
CA ARG A 26 -20.51 -30.57 14.57
C ARG A 26 -20.42 -31.92 15.30
N GLU A 27 -20.19 -31.86 16.60
CA GLU A 27 -20.39 -33.01 17.46
C GLU A 27 -21.90 -33.33 17.50
N LEU A 28 -22.31 -34.40 16.82
CA LEU A 28 -23.59 -35.02 17.05
C LEU A 28 -23.39 -36.08 18.13
N ASN A 29 -24.17 -35.96 19.21
CA ASN A 29 -24.15 -36.81 20.38
C ASN A 29 -24.10 -38.33 20.04
N SER A 30 -23.13 -38.98 20.67
CA SER A 30 -23.08 -40.40 21.01
C SER A 30 -23.10 -41.48 19.90
N LYS A 31 -22.39 -41.31 18.77
CA LYS A 31 -21.73 -42.44 18.08
C LYS A 31 -20.67 -41.87 17.12
N ARG A 32 -19.41 -42.09 17.44
CA ARG A 32 -18.30 -41.80 16.51
C ARG A 32 -18.45 -42.68 15.28
N ILE A 33 -18.98 -42.13 14.19
CA ILE A 33 -18.81 -42.72 12.88
C ILE A 33 -17.51 -42.13 12.32
N SER A 34 -16.43 -42.90 12.44
CA SER A 34 -15.20 -42.65 11.70
C SER A 34 -15.49 -42.97 10.22
N LEU A 35 -15.97 -41.96 9.50
CA LEU A 35 -16.09 -42.05 8.06
C LEU A 35 -14.68 -41.95 7.48
N HIS A 36 -14.12 -43.04 7.01
CA HIS A 36 -12.89 -43.07 6.24
C HIS A 36 -13.05 -42.17 5.01
N GLN A 37 -12.19 -41.14 4.94
CA GLN A 37 -12.06 -40.15 3.85
C GLN A 37 -12.27 -40.73 2.42
N PRO A 38 -11.76 -41.93 2.09
CA PRO A 38 -11.90 -42.51 0.74
C PRO A 38 -13.33 -42.92 0.35
N LEU A 39 -14.22 -43.17 1.30
CA LEU A 39 -15.61 -43.63 1.00
C LEU A 39 -16.53 -42.45 0.64
N VAL A 40 -16.32 -41.30 1.24
CA VAL A 40 -17.09 -40.07 0.95
C VAL A 40 -16.69 -39.51 -0.43
N ASP A 41 -15.40 -39.55 -0.74
CA ASP A 41 -14.91 -39.11 -2.05
C ASP A 41 -15.41 -39.98 -3.21
N ASN A 42 -15.57 -41.28 -3.00
CA ASN A 42 -16.09 -42.21 -4.02
C ASN A 42 -17.60 -42.10 -4.27
N CYS A 43 -18.40 -41.70 -3.29
CA CYS A 43 -19.83 -41.52 -3.44
C CYS A 43 -20.21 -40.24 -4.18
N LEU A 44 -19.46 -39.14 -3.93
CA LEU A 44 -19.66 -37.86 -4.59
C LEU A 44 -19.10 -37.82 -6.03
N LEU A 45 -17.96 -38.50 -6.27
CA LEU A 45 -17.34 -38.57 -7.59
C LEU A 45 -18.14 -39.26 -8.67
N LYS A 46 -19.13 -40.11 -8.30
CA LYS A 46 -20.02 -40.78 -9.26
C LYS A 46 -21.18 -39.92 -9.79
N ARG A 47 -21.47 -38.77 -9.15
CA ARG A 47 -22.59 -37.87 -9.51
C ARG A 47 -22.21 -36.64 -10.30
N TYR A 48 -20.93 -36.26 -10.33
CA TYR A 48 -20.48 -35.03 -11.03
C TYR A 48 -19.50 -35.36 -12.13
N ASP A 49 -19.62 -34.62 -13.25
CA ASP A 49 -18.64 -34.74 -14.34
C ASP A 49 -17.27 -34.21 -13.90
N LYS A 50 -16.22 -34.60 -14.61
CA LYS A 50 -14.82 -34.20 -14.30
C LYS A 50 -14.63 -32.68 -14.25
N GLN A 51 -15.40 -31.93 -15.04
CA GLN A 51 -15.28 -30.47 -15.10
C GLN A 51 -15.85 -29.81 -13.84
N ARG A 52 -16.99 -30.28 -13.34
CA ARG A 52 -17.59 -29.82 -12.07
C ARG A 52 -16.71 -30.16 -10.87
N ILE A 53 -16.13 -31.36 -10.84
CA ILE A 53 -15.17 -31.73 -9.77
C ILE A 53 -13.92 -30.85 -9.80
N GLN A 54 -13.42 -30.55 -10.99
CA GLN A 54 -12.25 -29.67 -11.14
C GLN A 54 -12.58 -28.23 -10.76
N PHE A 55 -13.80 -27.75 -11.08
CA PHE A 55 -14.31 -26.46 -10.67
C PHE A 55 -14.48 -26.36 -9.13
N ILE A 56 -15.09 -27.39 -8.49
CA ILE A 56 -15.24 -27.44 -7.03
C ILE A 56 -13.86 -27.52 -6.33
N LYS A 57 -12.93 -28.32 -6.87
CA LYS A 57 -11.56 -28.37 -6.35
C LYS A 57 -10.84 -27.03 -6.49
N LYS A 58 -11.00 -26.35 -7.63
CA LYS A 58 -10.44 -25.02 -7.87
C LYS A 58 -11.04 -23.99 -6.92
N MET A 59 -12.38 -23.93 -6.80
CA MET A 59 -13.10 -23.07 -5.84
C MET A 59 -12.67 -23.34 -4.38
N ARG A 60 -12.47 -24.60 -4.00
CA ARG A 60 -12.02 -24.98 -2.66
C ARG A 60 -10.57 -24.56 -2.38
N ILE A 61 -9.68 -24.62 -3.37
CA ILE A 61 -8.30 -24.17 -3.26
C ILE A 61 -8.27 -22.63 -3.17
N GLU A 62 -9.06 -21.96 -4.00
CA GLU A 62 -9.19 -20.49 -4.01
C GLU A 62 -9.85 -19.95 -2.71
N ALA A 63 -10.77 -20.71 -2.10
CA ALA A 63 -11.39 -20.35 -0.81
C ALA A 63 -10.51 -20.67 0.41
N MET A 64 -9.47 -21.51 0.27
CA MET A 64 -8.64 -21.94 1.39
C MET A 64 -7.28 -21.25 1.50
N LEU A 65 -6.68 -20.80 0.40
CA LEU A 65 -5.36 -20.14 0.40
C LEU A 65 -5.28 -19.08 -0.69
N ASN A 66 -5.00 -17.84 -0.29
CA ASN A 66 -4.72 -16.73 -1.18
C ASN A 66 -3.44 -16.01 -0.73
N GLN A 67 -3.00 -15.01 -1.47
CA GLN A 67 -1.79 -14.24 -1.18
C GLN A 67 -1.84 -13.55 0.20
N PHE A 68 -3.02 -13.37 0.79
CA PHE A 68 -3.23 -12.67 2.06
C PHE A 68 -3.46 -13.62 3.25
N SER A 69 -3.52 -14.95 3.05
CA SER A 69 -3.86 -15.92 4.08
C SER A 69 -3.00 -15.79 5.36
N ARG A 70 -1.72 -15.45 5.22
CA ARG A 70 -0.85 -15.23 6.40
C ARG A 70 -1.16 -13.92 7.12
N THR A 71 -1.57 -12.89 6.41
CA THR A 71 -2.02 -11.62 7.00
C THR A 71 -3.34 -11.83 7.73
N GLU A 72 -4.26 -12.58 7.13
CA GLU A 72 -5.56 -12.94 7.73
C GLU A 72 -5.41 -13.70 9.04
N LEU A 73 -4.39 -14.57 9.19
CA LEU A 73 -4.10 -15.24 10.46
C LEU A 73 -3.79 -14.27 11.61
N LEU A 74 -3.26 -13.09 11.31
CA LEU A 74 -2.93 -12.06 12.30
C LEU A 74 -4.07 -11.07 12.52
N LEU A 75 -4.71 -10.64 11.42
CA LEU A 75 -5.68 -9.55 11.46
C LEU A 75 -7.13 -10.04 11.56
N GLY A 76 -7.40 -11.28 11.13
CA GLY A 76 -8.75 -11.84 11.02
C GLY A 76 -9.49 -11.39 9.75
N LYS A 77 -10.55 -12.12 9.43
CA LYS A 77 -11.32 -11.97 8.18
C LYS A 77 -11.95 -10.58 8.04
N GLU A 78 -12.59 -10.08 9.09
CA GLU A 78 -13.26 -8.76 9.06
C GLU A 78 -12.28 -7.61 8.77
N ALA A 79 -11.06 -7.68 9.31
CA ALA A 79 -10.02 -6.70 9.04
C ALA A 79 -9.54 -6.77 7.59
N MET A 80 -9.41 -7.99 7.03
CA MET A 80 -9.06 -8.17 5.62
C MET A 80 -10.15 -7.64 4.69
N GLU A 81 -11.43 -7.81 5.03
CA GLU A 81 -12.55 -7.24 4.28
C GLU A 81 -12.52 -5.70 4.30
N ARG A 82 -12.21 -5.08 5.45
CA ARG A 82 -12.03 -3.61 5.54
C ARG A 82 -10.85 -3.14 4.68
N LEU A 83 -9.71 -3.80 4.74
CA LEU A 83 -8.55 -3.45 3.92
C LEU A 83 -8.84 -3.59 2.42
N ALA A 84 -9.51 -4.66 2.01
CA ALA A 84 -9.91 -4.89 0.62
C ALA A 84 -10.88 -3.82 0.10
N GLY A 85 -11.74 -3.28 0.97
CA GLY A 85 -12.65 -2.17 0.65
C GLY A 85 -12.01 -0.79 0.69
N SER A 86 -10.81 -0.65 1.26
CA SER A 86 -10.20 0.66 1.50
C SER A 86 -9.52 1.25 0.26
N ARG A 87 -9.60 2.58 0.13
CA ARG A 87 -8.96 3.39 -0.91
C ARG A 87 -7.92 4.33 -0.29
N VAL A 88 -6.65 4.18 -0.70
CA VAL A 88 -5.53 4.95 -0.16
C VAL A 88 -4.89 5.80 -1.26
N ALA A 89 -4.80 7.10 -1.03
CA ALA A 89 -4.08 8.02 -1.90
C ALA A 89 -2.63 8.18 -1.43
N VAL A 90 -1.67 7.95 -2.35
CA VAL A 90 -0.24 8.05 -2.06
C VAL A 90 0.38 9.17 -2.90
N PHE A 91 0.69 10.27 -2.25
CA PHE A 91 1.36 11.42 -2.86
C PHE A 91 2.86 11.29 -2.73
N GLY A 92 3.53 11.12 -3.87
CA GLY A 92 4.96 10.87 -3.99
C GLY A 92 5.34 9.38 -4.03
N ILE A 93 5.70 8.87 -5.23
CA ILE A 93 6.07 7.47 -5.47
C ILE A 93 7.61 7.35 -5.53
N GLY A 94 8.25 7.87 -4.50
CA GLY A 94 9.69 7.86 -4.34
C GLY A 94 10.21 6.70 -3.47
N GLY A 95 11.32 6.97 -2.76
CA GLY A 95 11.96 5.99 -1.87
C GLY A 95 11.15 5.63 -0.63
N VAL A 96 10.20 6.48 -0.21
CA VAL A 96 9.24 6.21 0.88
C VAL A 96 7.94 5.68 0.31
N GLY A 97 7.25 6.47 -0.54
CA GLY A 97 5.91 6.12 -1.03
C GLY A 97 5.87 4.82 -1.84
N GLY A 98 6.92 4.48 -2.58
CA GLY A 98 7.00 3.20 -3.28
C GLY A 98 6.95 2.00 -2.32
N TYR A 99 7.61 2.09 -1.16
CA TYR A 99 7.53 1.02 -0.14
C TYR A 99 6.24 1.06 0.67
N VAL A 100 5.58 2.22 0.78
CA VAL A 100 4.21 2.29 1.30
C VAL A 100 3.26 1.49 0.40
N CYS A 101 3.25 1.76 -0.91
CA CYS A 101 2.41 1.03 -1.86
C CYS A 101 2.69 -0.48 -1.84
N GLU A 102 3.97 -0.87 -1.83
CA GLU A 102 4.39 -2.27 -1.77
C GLU A 102 3.82 -3.00 -0.54
N ALA A 103 3.94 -2.37 0.63
CA ALA A 103 3.46 -2.99 1.88
C ALA A 103 1.93 -3.00 1.96
N LEU A 104 1.25 -1.93 1.54
CA LEU A 104 -0.21 -1.85 1.55
C LEU A 104 -0.85 -2.88 0.62
N VAL A 105 -0.36 -3.04 -0.62
CA VAL A 105 -0.90 -4.04 -1.55
C VAL A 105 -0.69 -5.46 -1.04
N ARG A 106 0.45 -5.76 -0.40
CA ARG A 106 0.73 -7.06 0.23
C ARG A 106 -0.08 -7.30 1.50
N SER A 107 -0.62 -6.25 2.09
CA SER A 107 -1.51 -6.33 3.26
C SER A 107 -2.99 -6.42 2.89
N GLY A 108 -3.34 -6.33 1.59
CA GLY A 108 -4.70 -6.53 1.11
C GLY A 108 -5.49 -5.24 0.88
N VAL A 109 -4.88 -4.05 0.89
CA VAL A 109 -5.54 -2.80 0.48
C VAL A 109 -6.00 -2.93 -0.96
N GLY A 110 -7.29 -2.62 -1.21
CA GLY A 110 -7.95 -2.89 -2.49
C GLY A 110 -7.92 -1.76 -3.50
N SER A 111 -7.70 -0.49 -3.09
CA SER A 111 -7.73 0.63 -4.03
C SER A 111 -6.63 1.65 -3.75
N PHE A 112 -6.01 2.15 -4.82
CA PHE A 112 -4.88 3.06 -4.76
C PHE A 112 -5.06 4.22 -5.72
N ASP A 113 -4.77 5.44 -5.25
CA ASP A 113 -4.50 6.60 -6.09
C ASP A 113 -3.01 6.94 -5.98
N LEU A 114 -2.30 6.93 -7.08
CA LEU A 114 -0.86 7.16 -7.14
C LEU A 114 -0.56 8.50 -7.79
N ILE A 115 0.05 9.42 -7.05
CA ILE A 115 0.28 10.80 -7.49
C ILE A 115 1.79 11.09 -7.51
N ASP A 116 2.38 11.24 -8.68
CA ASP A 116 3.79 11.61 -8.90
C ASP A 116 3.98 11.99 -10.38
N ASP A 117 4.66 13.10 -10.68
CA ASP A 117 4.94 13.57 -12.04
C ASP A 117 6.24 13.01 -12.60
N ASP A 118 7.12 12.48 -11.75
CA ASP A 118 8.46 12.07 -12.11
C ASP A 118 8.50 10.79 -12.95
N LYS A 119 9.53 10.71 -13.78
CA LYS A 119 10.00 9.46 -14.40
C LYS A 119 11.09 8.82 -13.56
N VAL A 120 11.22 7.50 -13.66
CA VAL A 120 12.31 6.75 -13.03
C VAL A 120 13.64 7.22 -13.60
N CYS A 121 14.53 7.71 -12.74
CA CYS A 121 15.90 8.11 -13.08
C CYS A 121 16.90 7.03 -12.64
N LEU A 122 18.05 6.97 -13.32
CA LEU A 122 19.14 6.04 -12.98
C LEU A 122 19.58 6.17 -11.50
N THR A 123 19.63 7.39 -10.97
CA THR A 123 20.00 7.64 -9.56
C THR A 123 18.94 7.20 -8.55
N ASN A 124 17.76 6.76 -9.00
CA ASN A 124 16.73 6.22 -8.12
C ASN A 124 16.95 4.74 -7.79
N LEU A 125 17.78 4.03 -8.57
CA LEU A 125 18.00 2.58 -8.41
C LEU A 125 18.54 2.20 -7.04
N ASN A 126 19.20 3.12 -6.37
CA ASN A 126 19.80 2.85 -5.07
C ASN A 126 18.77 2.74 -3.93
N ARG A 127 17.49 3.20 -4.13
CA ARG A 127 16.53 3.31 -3.02
C ARG A 127 15.06 3.18 -3.39
N GLN A 128 14.66 3.31 -4.64
CA GLN A 128 13.26 3.22 -5.06
C GLN A 128 12.95 1.81 -5.56
N ILE A 129 11.96 1.14 -4.98
CA ILE A 129 11.62 -0.25 -5.28
C ILE A 129 11.21 -0.47 -6.74
N ILE A 130 10.60 0.55 -7.35
CA ILE A 130 10.17 0.54 -8.77
C ILE A 130 11.31 0.79 -9.74
N ALA A 131 12.45 1.30 -9.25
CA ALA A 131 13.55 1.70 -10.10
C ALA A 131 14.48 0.52 -10.40
N THR A 132 14.47 0.10 -11.63
CA THR A 132 15.37 -0.91 -12.21
C THR A 132 15.90 -0.40 -13.55
N ARG A 133 16.93 -1.05 -14.11
CA ARG A 133 17.44 -0.68 -15.44
C ARG A 133 16.37 -0.75 -16.52
N LYS A 134 15.36 -1.65 -16.37
CA LYS A 134 14.25 -1.83 -17.33
C LYS A 134 13.18 -0.74 -17.21
N THR A 135 13.11 -0.04 -16.08
CA THR A 135 12.06 0.96 -15.79
C THR A 135 12.53 2.40 -15.93
N VAL A 136 13.85 2.64 -16.07
CA VAL A 136 14.41 3.99 -16.32
C VAL A 136 13.69 4.65 -17.51
N GLY A 137 13.22 5.89 -17.31
CA GLY A 137 12.50 6.67 -18.31
C GLY A 137 10.97 6.50 -18.30
N LYS A 138 10.42 5.47 -17.66
CA LYS A 138 8.97 5.30 -17.48
C LYS A 138 8.47 6.19 -16.32
N TYR A 139 7.20 6.60 -16.35
CA TYR A 139 6.59 7.31 -15.22
C TYR A 139 6.54 6.41 -13.98
N LYS A 140 6.86 6.95 -12.82
CA LYS A 140 6.89 6.22 -11.55
C LYS A 140 5.53 5.61 -11.21
N VAL A 141 4.46 6.36 -11.42
CA VAL A 141 3.08 5.92 -11.15
C VAL A 141 2.68 4.75 -12.03
N ASP A 142 3.08 4.72 -13.31
CA ASP A 142 2.77 3.61 -14.22
C ASP A 142 3.51 2.33 -13.78
N VAL A 143 4.79 2.46 -13.44
CA VAL A 143 5.59 1.30 -12.97
C VAL A 143 5.06 0.76 -11.65
N MET A 144 4.62 1.65 -10.75
CA MET A 144 4.02 1.21 -9.48
C MET A 144 2.66 0.55 -9.69
N LYS A 145 1.84 1.05 -10.62
CA LYS A 145 0.57 0.41 -11.02
C LYS A 145 0.81 -1.00 -11.54
N GLU A 146 1.74 -1.17 -12.51
CA GLU A 146 2.12 -2.49 -13.04
C GLU A 146 2.50 -3.44 -11.88
N ARG A 147 3.29 -2.95 -10.93
CA ARG A 147 3.76 -3.73 -9.78
C ARG A 147 2.64 -4.10 -8.80
N ILE A 148 1.73 -3.17 -8.51
CA ILE A 148 0.56 -3.44 -7.64
C ILE A 148 -0.30 -4.53 -8.26
N LEU A 149 -0.61 -4.43 -9.56
CA LEU A 149 -1.45 -5.40 -10.28
C LEU A 149 -0.78 -6.77 -10.44
N ASP A 150 0.56 -6.84 -10.46
CA ASP A 150 1.30 -8.11 -10.45
C ASP A 150 1.22 -8.81 -9.08
N ILE A 151 1.10 -8.05 -7.98
CA ILE A 151 0.96 -8.57 -6.61
C ILE A 151 -0.50 -8.90 -6.29
N ASN A 152 -1.41 -7.99 -6.64
CA ASN A 152 -2.85 -8.13 -6.43
C ASN A 152 -3.60 -7.73 -7.70
N PRO A 153 -3.96 -8.70 -8.57
CA PRO A 153 -4.67 -8.42 -9.82
C PRO A 153 -6.06 -7.79 -9.64
N ASP A 154 -6.67 -7.95 -8.47
CA ASP A 154 -8.00 -7.42 -8.16
C ASP A 154 -7.96 -5.97 -7.64
N ALA A 155 -6.76 -5.41 -7.41
CA ALA A 155 -6.61 -4.04 -6.93
C ALA A 155 -7.04 -3.03 -8.00
N LYS A 156 -7.70 -1.96 -7.55
CA LYS A 156 -8.03 -0.81 -8.38
C LYS A 156 -6.93 0.24 -8.24
N VAL A 157 -6.37 0.69 -9.35
CA VAL A 157 -5.25 1.64 -9.32
C VAL A 157 -5.48 2.77 -10.31
N GLU A 158 -5.70 3.97 -9.76
CA GLU A 158 -5.73 5.21 -10.51
C GLU A 158 -4.36 5.89 -10.47
N VAL A 159 -3.96 6.54 -11.57
CA VAL A 159 -2.67 7.19 -11.69
C VAL A 159 -2.82 8.64 -12.10
N HIS A 160 -2.14 9.52 -11.39
CA HIS A 160 -2.13 10.96 -11.62
C HIS A 160 -0.69 11.41 -11.89
N LYS A 161 -0.40 11.72 -13.16
CA LYS A 161 0.93 12.16 -13.62
C LYS A 161 1.07 13.67 -13.46
N CYS A 162 1.00 14.14 -12.24
CA CYS A 162 1.08 15.56 -11.92
C CYS A 162 1.90 15.81 -10.66
N PHE A 163 2.52 16.98 -10.62
CA PHE A 163 3.12 17.51 -9.41
C PHE A 163 2.03 18.16 -8.57
N PHE A 164 1.81 17.63 -7.36
CA PHE A 164 0.75 18.16 -6.50
C PHE A 164 1.16 19.51 -5.90
N LEU A 165 0.33 20.52 -6.13
CA LEU A 165 0.46 21.89 -5.63
C LEU A 165 -0.91 22.45 -5.20
N PRO A 166 -0.97 23.58 -4.49
CA PRO A 166 -2.22 24.24 -4.14
C PRO A 166 -3.13 24.55 -5.36
N GLU A 167 -2.51 24.84 -6.51
CA GLU A 167 -3.21 25.21 -7.73
C GLU A 167 -4.06 24.08 -8.33
N ASN A 168 -3.63 22.83 -8.14
CA ASN A 168 -4.35 21.64 -8.64
C ASN A 168 -4.99 20.81 -7.54
N ALA A 169 -4.93 21.27 -6.29
CA ALA A 169 -5.50 20.53 -5.15
C ALA A 169 -7.02 20.30 -5.28
N GLY A 170 -7.73 21.19 -6.00
CA GLY A 170 -9.16 21.06 -6.27
C GLY A 170 -9.55 19.97 -7.27
N GLU A 171 -8.58 19.35 -7.95
CA GLU A 171 -8.82 18.21 -8.85
C GLU A 171 -8.95 16.88 -8.08
N PHE A 172 -8.62 16.87 -6.77
CA PHE A 172 -8.64 15.70 -5.93
C PHE A 172 -9.82 15.73 -4.95
N HIS A 173 -10.60 14.66 -4.94
CA HIS A 173 -11.71 14.46 -4.00
C HIS A 173 -11.18 13.79 -2.72
N PHE A 174 -10.66 14.60 -1.79
CA PHE A 174 -10.01 14.11 -0.56
C PHE A 174 -10.96 13.33 0.33
N GLU A 175 -12.26 13.60 0.26
CA GLU A 175 -13.34 12.90 0.97
C GLU A 175 -13.57 11.45 0.51
N ASP A 176 -13.13 11.10 -0.71
CA ASP A 176 -13.29 9.76 -1.27
C ASP A 176 -12.20 8.78 -0.79
N TYR A 177 -11.18 9.27 -0.09
CA TYR A 177 -10.09 8.45 0.41
C TYR A 177 -10.30 8.03 1.86
N ASP A 178 -10.09 6.75 2.15
CA ASP A 178 -10.07 6.24 3.53
C ASP A 178 -8.77 6.64 4.26
N TYR A 179 -7.70 6.88 3.50
CA TYR A 179 -6.42 7.32 4.05
C TYR A 179 -5.56 8.05 3.04
N ILE A 180 -4.82 9.05 3.50
CA ILE A 180 -3.89 9.83 2.68
C ILE A 180 -2.46 9.64 3.20
N VAL A 181 -1.53 9.37 2.27
CA VAL A 181 -0.10 9.29 2.52
C VAL A 181 0.61 10.48 1.91
N ASP A 182 1.22 11.29 2.75
CA ASP A 182 2.10 12.36 2.33
C ASP A 182 3.57 11.89 2.34
N ALA A 183 4.07 11.48 1.18
CA ALA A 183 5.45 11.10 0.94
C ALA A 183 6.17 12.05 -0.04
N VAL A 184 5.62 13.25 -0.28
CA VAL A 184 6.26 14.29 -1.10
C VAL A 184 7.43 14.96 -0.35
N ASP A 185 8.34 15.59 -1.05
CA ASP A 185 9.51 16.26 -0.47
C ASP A 185 9.39 17.79 -0.40
N THR A 186 8.33 18.34 -0.97
CA THR A 186 8.09 19.78 -1.06
C THR A 186 7.23 20.26 0.11
N VAL A 187 7.73 21.27 0.86
CA VAL A 187 7.02 21.80 2.05
C VAL A 187 5.65 22.38 1.70
N THR A 188 5.53 23.09 0.58
CA THR A 188 4.27 23.69 0.13
C THR A 188 3.22 22.60 -0.12
N ALA A 189 3.57 21.56 -0.88
CA ALA A 189 2.68 20.43 -1.15
C ALA A 189 2.27 19.71 0.13
N LYS A 190 3.23 19.45 1.06
CA LYS A 190 2.92 18.84 2.36
C LYS A 190 1.88 19.63 3.15
N ILE A 191 2.04 20.94 3.20
CA ILE A 191 1.11 21.81 3.94
C ILE A 191 -0.27 21.73 3.30
N GLU A 192 -0.37 21.83 1.98
CA GLU A 192 -1.65 21.78 1.28
C GLU A 192 -2.36 20.44 1.48
N LEU A 193 -1.65 19.32 1.32
CA LEU A 193 -2.19 17.97 1.60
C LEU A 193 -2.76 17.86 3.02
N ILE A 194 -2.02 18.34 3.99
CA ILE A 194 -2.45 18.29 5.39
C ILE A 194 -3.67 19.18 5.62
N MET A 195 -3.70 20.38 5.04
CA MET A 195 -4.83 21.30 5.18
C MET A 195 -6.08 20.72 4.53
N LYS A 196 -5.99 20.19 3.31
CA LYS A 196 -7.11 19.56 2.59
C LYS A 196 -7.62 18.33 3.32
N ALA A 197 -6.75 17.43 3.74
CA ALA A 197 -7.14 16.25 4.53
C ALA A 197 -7.87 16.65 5.83
N LYS A 198 -7.44 17.73 6.50
CA LYS A 198 -8.06 18.24 7.72
C LYS A 198 -9.40 18.90 7.45
N GLU A 199 -9.55 19.59 6.33
CA GLU A 199 -10.80 20.24 5.91
C GLU A 199 -11.94 19.23 5.78
N VAL A 200 -11.68 18.09 5.13
CA VAL A 200 -12.69 17.03 4.90
C VAL A 200 -12.71 15.95 6.00
N GLY A 201 -11.73 15.93 6.90
CA GLY A 201 -11.65 14.95 7.99
C GLY A 201 -11.00 13.62 7.64
N THR A 202 -10.42 13.48 6.44
CA THR A 202 -9.75 12.26 6.01
C THR A 202 -8.45 12.02 6.79
N PRO A 203 -8.21 10.81 7.30
CA PRO A 203 -6.97 10.45 7.97
C PRO A 203 -5.76 10.67 7.08
N ILE A 204 -4.70 11.27 7.63
CA ILE A 204 -3.44 11.49 6.92
C ILE A 204 -2.23 11.15 7.79
N ILE A 205 -1.23 10.52 7.19
CA ILE A 205 0.10 10.31 7.77
C ILE A 205 1.17 10.93 6.89
N SER A 206 2.09 11.68 7.47
CA SER A 206 3.13 12.39 6.74
C SER A 206 4.52 11.85 7.05
N SER A 207 5.28 11.54 5.99
CA SER A 207 6.70 11.22 6.11
C SER A 207 7.52 12.48 6.34
N MET A 208 8.35 12.48 7.37
CA MET A 208 9.34 13.53 7.55
C MET A 208 10.64 13.17 6.80
N GLY A 209 11.72 13.95 7.00
CA GLY A 209 12.94 13.80 6.23
C GLY A 209 13.63 12.44 6.43
N ALA A 210 13.78 11.68 5.34
CA ALA A 210 14.49 10.40 5.28
C ALA A 210 15.87 10.50 4.59
N GLY A 211 16.26 11.64 4.07
CA GLY A 211 17.57 11.86 3.47
C GLY A 211 18.66 12.15 4.49
N ASN A 212 19.93 11.92 4.09
CA ASN A 212 21.13 12.18 4.89
C ASN A 212 21.15 11.43 6.24
N LYS A 213 20.70 10.21 6.26
CA LYS A 213 20.59 9.33 7.43
C LYS A 213 21.11 7.93 7.11
N LEU A 214 21.57 7.22 8.13
CA LEU A 214 22.09 5.85 8.03
C LEU A 214 21.44 4.88 9.04
N ASP A 215 20.82 5.40 10.09
CA ASP A 215 20.19 4.55 11.11
C ASP A 215 18.67 4.47 10.89
N ALA A 216 18.24 3.44 10.19
CA ALA A 216 16.83 3.16 9.93
C ALA A 216 16.05 2.77 11.21
N SER A 217 16.73 2.27 12.25
CA SER A 217 16.09 1.87 13.52
C SER A 217 15.57 3.06 14.33
N ARG A 218 16.00 4.27 14.00
CA ARG A 218 15.58 5.51 14.66
C ARG A 218 14.29 6.11 14.10
N PHE A 219 13.65 5.48 13.11
CA PHE A 219 12.32 5.89 12.69
C PHE A 219 11.27 5.50 13.72
N ARG A 220 10.34 6.43 13.97
CA ARG A 220 9.23 6.24 14.89
C ARG A 220 7.99 7.03 14.46
N VAL A 221 6.84 6.55 14.91
CA VAL A 221 5.56 7.24 14.75
C VAL A 221 5.37 8.22 15.91
N ALA A 222 4.96 9.43 15.61
CA ALA A 222 4.66 10.43 16.63
C ALA A 222 3.64 11.47 16.13
N ASP A 223 3.12 12.26 17.05
CA ASP A 223 2.53 13.55 16.69
C ASP A 223 3.65 14.52 16.27
N ILE A 224 3.37 15.34 15.25
CA ILE A 224 4.34 16.31 14.72
C ILE A 224 4.95 17.20 15.82
N TYR A 225 4.17 17.58 16.83
CA TYR A 225 4.62 18.44 17.93
C TYR A 225 5.51 17.72 18.95
N LYS A 226 5.56 16.39 18.91
CA LYS A 226 6.45 15.55 19.74
C LYS A 226 7.74 15.12 19.04
N THR A 227 8.00 15.66 17.83
CA THR A 227 9.20 15.32 17.06
C THR A 227 10.43 16.14 17.48
N SER A 228 11.62 15.55 17.31
CA SER A 228 12.93 16.18 17.59
C SER A 228 13.94 15.83 16.51
N GLY A 229 15.09 16.51 16.46
CA GLY A 229 16.22 16.17 15.58
C GLY A 229 16.02 16.35 14.07
N CYS A 230 14.82 16.30 13.55
CA CYS A 230 14.53 16.40 12.13
C CYS A 230 14.31 17.85 11.66
N PRO A 231 15.13 18.40 10.75
CA PRO A 231 14.97 19.76 10.23
C PRO A 231 13.63 19.99 9.52
N LEU A 232 13.17 19.03 8.69
CA LEU A 232 11.89 19.13 7.99
C LEU A 232 10.74 19.19 9.00
N ALA A 233 10.73 18.31 10.02
CA ALA A 233 9.71 18.34 11.06
C ALA A 233 9.70 19.68 11.82
N LYS A 234 10.87 20.31 12.03
CA LYS A 234 10.95 21.64 12.65
C LYS A 234 10.23 22.70 11.82
N VAL A 235 10.42 22.68 10.49
CA VAL A 235 9.74 23.59 9.56
C VAL A 235 8.23 23.32 9.58
N MET A 236 7.83 22.06 9.43
CA MET A 236 6.42 21.66 9.41
C MET A 236 5.69 22.06 10.70
N ARG A 237 6.28 21.81 11.87
CA ARG A 237 5.70 22.27 13.16
C ARG A 237 5.38 23.76 13.16
N ARG A 238 6.34 24.59 12.71
CA ARG A 238 6.16 26.05 12.68
C ARG A 238 5.02 26.44 11.74
N GLU A 239 5.02 25.89 10.54
CA GLU A 239 4.04 26.27 9.51
C GLU A 239 2.63 25.74 9.82
N LEU A 240 2.52 24.54 10.37
CA LEU A 240 1.24 23.94 10.78
C LEU A 240 0.64 24.64 12.00
N LYS A 241 1.49 25.07 12.96
CA LYS A 241 1.03 25.85 14.12
C LYS A 241 0.40 27.18 13.71
N LYS A 242 0.98 27.89 12.72
CA LYS A 242 0.42 29.14 12.17
C LYS A 242 -0.97 28.92 11.54
N ARG A 243 -1.24 27.71 11.03
CA ARG A 243 -2.52 27.33 10.37
C ARG A 243 -3.50 26.65 11.29
N GLY A 244 -3.23 26.62 12.60
CA GLY A 244 -4.12 26.07 13.61
C GLY A 244 -4.23 24.54 13.61
N VAL A 245 -3.33 23.81 12.91
CA VAL A 245 -3.31 22.34 12.96
C VAL A 245 -2.82 21.89 14.33
N LYS A 246 -3.71 21.22 15.08
CA LYS A 246 -3.44 20.82 16.49
C LYS A 246 -2.71 19.47 16.59
N LYS A 247 -2.85 18.59 15.60
CA LYS A 247 -2.33 17.21 15.63
C LYS A 247 -2.07 16.73 14.20
N LEU A 248 -0.97 16.00 14.00
CA LEU A 248 -0.66 15.29 12.76
C LEU A 248 0.18 14.07 13.06
N LYS A 249 -0.27 12.87 12.63
CA LYS A 249 0.51 11.64 12.69
C LYS A 249 1.65 11.72 11.68
N VAL A 250 2.87 11.50 12.12
CA VAL A 250 4.07 11.53 11.26
C VAL A 250 4.99 10.34 11.54
N VAL A 251 5.73 9.95 10.51
CA VAL A 251 6.90 9.07 10.65
C VAL A 251 8.15 9.92 10.49
N TYR A 252 9.00 9.91 11.49
CA TYR A 252 10.23 10.71 11.53
C TYR A 252 11.36 9.94 12.20
N SER A 253 12.60 10.34 11.91
CA SER A 253 13.78 9.89 12.63
C SER A 253 14.39 11.05 13.39
N ASP A 254 14.80 10.82 14.63
CA ASP A 254 15.50 11.77 15.48
C ASP A 254 17.02 11.79 15.22
N GLU A 255 17.51 10.97 14.28
CA GLU A 255 18.87 11.02 13.80
C GLU A 255 19.15 12.39 13.17
N LEU A 256 20.26 13.03 13.58
CA LEU A 256 20.71 14.27 12.97
C LEU A 256 21.21 13.99 11.54
N PRO A 257 20.84 14.83 10.55
CA PRO A 257 21.30 14.63 9.19
C PRO A 257 22.83 14.68 9.10
N ILE A 258 23.40 13.69 8.43
CA ILE A 258 24.83 13.63 8.12
C ILE A 258 25.11 14.64 7.01
N LYS A 259 26.19 15.41 7.13
CA LYS A 259 26.63 16.29 6.05
C LYS A 259 27.07 15.45 4.85
N PRO A 260 26.45 15.62 3.66
CA PRO A 260 26.90 14.93 2.46
C PRO A 260 28.39 15.15 2.20
N LYS A 261 29.09 14.12 1.81
CA LYS A 261 30.45 14.22 1.26
C LYS A 261 30.29 14.66 -0.20
N ASP A 262 30.18 15.97 -0.42
CA ASP A 262 29.94 16.54 -1.75
C ASP A 262 31.25 16.61 -2.52
N ASP A 263 31.43 15.62 -3.40
CA ASP A 263 32.36 15.75 -4.53
C ASP A 263 31.50 16.21 -5.72
N MET A 264 31.69 17.50 -6.11
CA MET A 264 30.92 18.13 -7.19
C MET A 264 30.97 17.35 -8.52
N THR A 265 31.95 16.45 -8.69
CA THR A 265 32.12 15.65 -9.92
C THR A 265 31.12 14.50 -10.04
N SER A 266 30.60 13.97 -8.93
CA SER A 266 29.64 12.85 -8.90
C SER A 266 28.19 13.28 -8.64
N SER A 267 27.93 14.55 -8.50
CA SER A 267 26.61 15.09 -8.20
C SER A 267 25.73 15.19 -9.47
N CYS A 268 24.46 14.77 -9.37
CA CYS A 268 23.45 15.05 -10.40
C CYS A 268 23.33 16.56 -10.74
N ARG A 269 23.88 17.42 -9.92
CA ARG A 269 23.91 18.86 -10.13
C ARG A 269 24.87 19.27 -11.28
N ALA A 270 26.00 18.57 -11.37
CA ALA A 270 27.00 18.80 -12.42
C ALA A 270 26.74 17.97 -13.67
N ASN A 271 26.23 16.75 -13.49
CA ASN A 271 26.03 15.77 -14.55
C ASN A 271 24.60 15.19 -14.46
N CYS A 272 23.58 15.95 -14.88
CA CYS A 272 22.20 15.49 -14.89
C CYS A 272 21.98 14.42 -15.95
N ILE A 273 21.59 13.22 -15.54
CA ILE A 273 21.24 12.07 -16.39
C ILE A 273 19.72 11.77 -16.32
N CYS A 274 18.91 12.80 -16.01
CA CYS A 274 17.46 12.66 -16.00
C CYS A 274 16.94 12.32 -17.41
N PRO A 275 15.88 11.51 -17.51
CA PRO A 275 15.25 11.21 -18.79
C PRO A 275 14.77 12.48 -19.50
N PRO A 276 14.78 12.52 -20.85
CA PRO A 276 14.24 13.64 -21.61
C PRO A 276 12.78 13.93 -21.22
N GLY A 277 12.42 15.21 -21.08
CA GLY A 277 11.06 15.65 -20.74
C GLY A 277 10.71 15.53 -19.25
N ALA A 278 11.67 15.44 -18.35
CA ALA A 278 11.45 15.65 -16.92
C ALA A 278 11.20 17.15 -16.66
N GLU A 279 10.02 17.49 -16.15
CA GLU A 279 9.65 18.89 -15.85
C GLU A 279 10.46 19.46 -14.70
N HIS A 280 10.80 18.65 -13.69
CA HIS A 280 11.61 19.04 -12.55
C HIS A 280 13.04 18.46 -12.63
N LYS A 281 14.03 19.32 -12.87
CA LYS A 281 15.43 18.91 -12.95
C LYS A 281 16.09 18.87 -11.57
N CYS A 282 16.91 17.85 -11.32
CA CYS A 282 17.75 17.76 -10.11
C CYS A 282 18.64 19.00 -9.92
N THR A 283 18.97 19.69 -11.00
CA THR A 283 19.81 20.91 -11.02
C THR A 283 19.16 22.11 -10.32
N GLU A 284 17.82 22.14 -10.22
CA GLU A 284 17.07 23.24 -9.61
C GLU A 284 16.96 23.10 -8.08
N ARG A 285 17.27 21.94 -7.54
CA ARG A 285 17.22 21.70 -6.09
C ARG A 285 18.38 22.36 -5.37
N ARG A 286 18.09 23.02 -4.26
CA ARG A 286 19.09 23.72 -3.40
C ARG A 286 20.20 22.78 -2.91
N ALA A 287 19.85 21.52 -2.60
CA ALA A 287 20.76 20.44 -2.25
C ALA A 287 20.14 19.10 -2.63
N ILE A 288 20.96 18.16 -3.09
CA ILE A 288 20.54 16.78 -3.32
C ILE A 288 20.90 15.98 -2.08
N PRO A 289 19.92 15.48 -1.30
CA PRO A 289 20.22 14.69 -0.12
C PRO A 289 20.81 13.33 -0.50
N GLY A 290 21.83 12.90 0.25
CA GLY A 290 22.28 11.51 0.21
C GLY A 290 21.19 10.57 0.69
N SER A 291 21.17 9.35 0.18
CA SER A 291 20.19 8.34 0.57
C SER A 291 20.73 6.93 0.37
N THR A 292 20.15 5.98 1.09
CA THR A 292 20.45 4.53 1.02
C THR A 292 19.19 3.75 0.75
N ALA A 293 19.32 2.46 0.43
CA ALA A 293 18.17 1.59 0.16
C ALA A 293 17.30 1.35 1.39
N PHE A 294 17.90 1.28 2.57
CA PHE A 294 17.24 0.81 3.81
C PHE A 294 16.61 1.93 4.64
N VAL A 295 17.02 3.18 4.51
CA VAL A 295 16.50 4.27 5.34
C VAL A 295 15.09 4.72 4.88
N PRO A 296 14.87 5.15 3.63
CA PRO A 296 13.53 5.55 3.19
C PRO A 296 12.56 4.37 3.09
N SER A 297 13.05 3.15 2.80
CA SER A 297 12.21 1.95 2.74
C SER A 297 11.61 1.62 4.11
N VAL A 298 12.40 1.65 5.18
CA VAL A 298 11.90 1.41 6.54
C VAL A 298 10.87 2.47 6.94
N ALA A 299 11.09 3.75 6.61
CA ALA A 299 10.08 4.78 6.83
C ALA A 299 8.76 4.46 6.12
N GLY A 300 8.81 4.00 4.87
CA GLY A 300 7.65 3.58 4.10
C GLY A 300 6.92 2.38 4.69
N LEU A 301 7.66 1.37 5.13
CA LEU A 301 7.10 0.17 5.78
C LEU A 301 6.42 0.51 7.11
N ILE A 302 7.00 1.41 7.93
CA ILE A 302 6.38 1.88 9.17
C ILE A 302 5.08 2.64 8.88
N ILE A 303 5.06 3.52 7.87
CA ILE A 303 3.85 4.24 7.44
C ILE A 303 2.76 3.25 7.06
N ALA A 304 3.08 2.27 6.22
CA ALA A 304 2.11 1.26 5.78
C ALA A 304 1.57 0.44 6.97
N GLY A 305 2.44 0.04 7.90
CA GLY A 305 2.02 -0.67 9.11
C GLY A 305 1.04 0.12 9.98
N GLU A 306 1.24 1.45 10.10
CA GLU A 306 0.30 2.33 10.81
C GLU A 306 -1.05 2.42 10.09
N ILE A 307 -1.03 2.55 8.76
CA ILE A 307 -2.25 2.60 7.95
C ILE A 307 -3.04 1.30 8.06
N VAL A 308 -2.36 0.15 7.97
CA VAL A 308 -3.00 -1.16 8.12
C VAL A 308 -3.66 -1.29 9.49
N LYS A 309 -3.00 -0.88 10.57
CA LYS A 309 -3.59 -0.87 11.93
C LYS A 309 -4.80 0.04 12.02
N ASP A 310 -4.70 1.27 11.52
CA ASP A 310 -5.79 2.25 11.56
C ASP A 310 -7.01 1.74 10.75
N LEU A 311 -6.82 1.25 9.51
CA LEU A 311 -7.90 0.76 8.66
C LEU A 311 -8.50 -0.57 9.14
N SER A 312 -7.67 -1.46 9.69
CA SER A 312 -8.14 -2.73 10.26
C SER A 312 -8.82 -2.59 11.62
N GLY A 313 -8.64 -1.43 12.30
CA GLY A 313 -9.16 -1.20 13.65
C GLY A 313 -8.43 -2.01 14.72
N ILE A 314 -7.22 -2.52 14.44
CA ILE A 314 -6.38 -3.26 15.39
C ILE A 314 -5.38 -2.27 16.03
N GLN A 315 -5.35 -2.25 17.38
CA GLN A 315 -4.43 -1.42 18.15
C GLN A 315 -3.13 -2.15 18.48
#